data_49aae0e2e5784fdfeb53608198f927cb
#
_entry.id   49aae0e2e5784fdfeb53608198f927cb
#
_cell.length_a   1.000
_cell.length_b   1.000
_cell.length_c   1.000
_cell.angle_alpha   90.00
_cell.angle_beta   90.00
_cell.angle_gamma   90.00
#
_symmetry.space_group_name_H-M   'P 1'
#
loop_
_entity.id
_entity.type
_entity.pdbx_description
1 polymer ?
#
loop_
_entity_poly.entity_id
_entity_poly.type
_entity_poly.pdbx_seq_one_letter_code
_entity_poly.pdbx_strand_id
1 'polypeptide(L)'
;PDGEWVSPEMFIPLAEHSGQIDALTDLMIAAVTHDMAALLEADRSLHVAINLSAGDMQSGRFLPVLHRALAGTGVQPSQIWLEATERGFMHAEQARDTLLRARSAGHLVAIDDFGTGYSSLSLLESLPLDALKIDKSFVSAIGQNAATSVVIPHIINMAQGLQLHIVAEGVETGEQAQYLRSAGVEFAQGW
;
A
#
# COMPACT_ATOMS: atom_id res chain seq x y z
N PRO A 1 -8.85 -27.76 -3.70
CA PRO A 1 -9.94 -28.63 -3.30
C PRO A 1 -9.65 -29.36 -1.99
N ASP A 2 -8.37 -29.50 -1.59
CA ASP A 2 -7.97 -30.26 -0.41
C ASP A 2 -7.73 -29.39 0.85
N GLY A 3 -8.12 -28.12 0.81
CA GLY A 3 -8.04 -27.21 1.96
C GLY A 3 -6.62 -26.71 2.27
N GLU A 4 -5.66 -26.94 1.40
CA GLU A 4 -4.31 -26.37 1.55
C GLU A 4 -4.29 -24.87 1.22
N TRP A 5 -3.57 -24.13 2.03
CA TRP A 5 -3.32 -22.71 1.78
C TRP A 5 -2.45 -22.50 0.55
N VAL A 6 -2.90 -21.65 -0.38
CA VAL A 6 -2.13 -21.23 -1.54
C VAL A 6 -1.61 -19.82 -1.28
N SER A 7 -0.29 -19.64 -1.38
CA SER A 7 0.33 -18.31 -1.19
C SER A 7 -0.15 -17.31 -2.24
N PRO A 8 -0.41 -16.06 -1.85
CA PRO A 8 -0.68 -14.97 -2.79
C PRO A 8 0.38 -14.85 -3.90
N GLU A 9 1.64 -15.07 -3.60
CA GLU A 9 2.74 -15.07 -4.57
C GLU A 9 2.55 -16.09 -5.70
N MET A 10 1.78 -17.14 -5.47
CA MET A 10 1.49 -18.16 -6.49
C MET A 10 0.24 -17.82 -7.30
N PHE A 11 -0.85 -17.37 -6.68
CA PHE A 11 -2.12 -17.21 -7.40
C PHE A 11 -2.33 -15.81 -7.98
N ILE A 12 -1.75 -14.75 -7.40
CA ILE A 12 -1.89 -13.39 -7.94
C ILE A 12 -1.32 -13.27 -9.36
N PRO A 13 -0.09 -13.74 -9.66
CA PRO A 13 0.41 -13.71 -11.03
C PRO A 13 -0.44 -14.50 -12.02
N LEU A 14 -1.06 -15.61 -11.57
CA LEU A 14 -1.99 -16.39 -12.39
C LEU A 14 -3.29 -15.61 -12.67
N ALA A 15 -3.82 -14.92 -11.66
CA ALA A 15 -5.00 -14.09 -11.80
C ALA A 15 -4.74 -12.91 -12.77
N GLU A 16 -3.57 -12.28 -12.71
CA GLU A 16 -3.16 -11.24 -13.65
C GLU A 16 -3.09 -11.77 -15.09
N HIS A 17 -2.38 -12.90 -15.30
CA HIS A 17 -2.24 -13.50 -16.63
C HIS A 17 -3.55 -13.99 -17.23
N SER A 18 -4.47 -14.46 -16.40
CA SER A 18 -5.79 -14.97 -16.85
C SER A 18 -6.87 -13.88 -16.92
N GLY A 19 -6.53 -12.62 -16.55
CA GLY A 19 -7.50 -11.52 -16.50
C GLY A 19 -8.52 -11.64 -15.38
N GLN A 20 -8.27 -12.47 -14.36
CA GLN A 20 -9.16 -12.64 -13.20
C GLN A 20 -8.81 -11.71 -12.04
N ILE A 21 -7.76 -10.93 -12.17
CA ILE A 21 -7.30 -10.02 -11.10
C ILE A 21 -8.39 -9.01 -10.73
N ASP A 22 -9.14 -8.51 -11.69
CA ASP A 22 -10.26 -7.59 -11.47
C ASP A 22 -11.32 -8.19 -10.54
N ALA A 23 -11.69 -9.46 -10.76
CA ALA A 23 -12.67 -10.15 -9.93
C ALA A 23 -12.13 -10.38 -8.50
N LEU A 24 -10.83 -10.59 -8.36
CA LEU A 24 -10.17 -10.71 -7.06
C LEU A 24 -10.18 -9.37 -6.32
N THR A 25 -9.89 -8.27 -7.00
CA THR A 25 -9.97 -6.92 -6.42
C THR A 25 -11.41 -6.61 -5.97
N ASP A 26 -12.42 -6.94 -6.77
CA ASP A 26 -13.84 -6.77 -6.39
C ASP A 26 -14.19 -7.57 -5.14
N LEU A 27 -13.72 -8.82 -5.05
CA LEU A 27 -13.92 -9.68 -3.88
C LEU A 27 -13.25 -9.08 -2.63
N MET A 28 -12.01 -8.59 -2.76
CA MET A 28 -11.29 -7.95 -1.66
C MET A 28 -12.00 -6.68 -1.18
N ILE A 29 -12.46 -5.85 -2.09
CA ILE A 29 -13.26 -4.65 -1.75
C ILE A 29 -14.52 -5.06 -0.97
N ALA A 30 -15.25 -6.06 -1.46
CA ALA A 30 -16.47 -6.53 -0.80
C ALA A 30 -16.17 -7.10 0.61
N ALA A 31 -15.12 -7.90 0.75
CA ALA A 31 -14.71 -8.48 2.03
C ALA A 31 -14.30 -7.39 3.03
N VAL A 32 -13.42 -6.48 2.63
CA VAL A 32 -12.97 -5.37 3.49
C VAL A 32 -14.14 -4.51 3.95
N THR A 33 -15.02 -4.12 3.03
CA THR A 33 -16.16 -3.26 3.36
C THR A 33 -17.21 -3.98 4.20
N HIS A 34 -17.35 -5.31 4.08
CA HIS A 34 -18.26 -6.08 4.90
C HIS A 34 -17.69 -6.33 6.31
N ASP A 35 -16.45 -6.81 6.37
CA ASP A 35 -15.87 -7.32 7.62
C ASP A 35 -15.34 -6.20 8.52
N MET A 36 -14.84 -5.11 7.92
CA MET A 36 -14.18 -4.03 8.65
C MET A 36 -15.08 -2.83 8.92
N ALA A 37 -16.26 -2.71 8.27
CA ALA A 37 -17.11 -1.52 8.37
C ALA A 37 -17.41 -1.14 9.83
N ALA A 38 -17.91 -2.07 10.62
CA ALA A 38 -18.28 -1.79 12.02
C ALA A 38 -17.10 -1.30 12.88
N LEU A 39 -15.89 -1.85 12.63
CA LEU A 39 -14.67 -1.45 13.33
C LEU A 39 -14.23 -0.05 12.92
N LEU A 40 -14.21 0.22 11.61
CA LEU A 40 -13.83 1.53 11.05
C LEU A 40 -14.83 2.63 11.43
N GLU A 41 -16.11 2.30 11.54
CA GLU A 41 -17.13 3.24 12.03
C GLU A 41 -16.95 3.57 13.50
N ALA A 42 -16.58 2.57 14.32
CA ALA A 42 -16.38 2.73 15.75
C ALA A 42 -15.12 3.54 16.10
N ASP A 43 -14.08 3.40 15.28
CA ASP A 43 -12.81 4.11 15.50
C ASP A 43 -12.30 4.77 14.19
N ARG A 44 -12.37 6.10 14.16
CA ARG A 44 -11.95 6.93 13.02
C ARG A 44 -10.44 7.00 12.84
N SER A 45 -9.66 6.57 13.81
CA SER A 45 -8.20 6.54 13.71
C SER A 45 -7.68 5.29 12.98
N LEU A 46 -8.54 4.26 12.86
CA LEU A 46 -8.19 3.04 12.15
C LEU A 46 -8.32 3.22 10.64
N HIS A 47 -7.46 2.55 9.92
CA HIS A 47 -7.53 2.42 8.47
C HIS A 47 -7.21 0.99 8.05
N VAL A 48 -7.64 0.63 6.85
CA VAL A 48 -7.31 -0.64 6.19
C VAL A 48 -6.79 -0.34 4.79
N ALA A 49 -5.80 -1.10 4.37
CA ALA A 49 -5.21 -0.98 3.05
C ALA A 49 -5.76 -2.04 2.08
N ILE A 50 -5.93 -1.66 0.82
CA ILE A 50 -6.30 -2.53 -0.28
C ILE A 50 -5.20 -2.48 -1.32
N ASN A 51 -4.59 -3.64 -1.58
CA ASN A 51 -3.60 -3.79 -2.63
C ASN A 51 -4.26 -3.76 -4.00
N LEU A 52 -3.70 -2.96 -4.90
CA LEU A 52 -4.16 -2.78 -6.28
C LEU A 52 -3.12 -3.30 -7.27
N SER A 53 -3.60 -4.00 -8.29
CA SER A 53 -2.77 -4.46 -9.38
C SER A 53 -2.42 -3.33 -10.36
N ALA A 54 -1.44 -3.58 -11.24
CA ALA A 54 -1.13 -2.65 -12.34
C ALA A 54 -2.35 -2.42 -13.26
N GLY A 55 -3.18 -3.45 -13.48
CA GLY A 55 -4.42 -3.34 -14.25
C GLY A 55 -5.47 -2.44 -13.58
N ASP A 56 -5.62 -2.56 -12.25
CA ASP A 56 -6.51 -1.69 -11.49
C ASP A 56 -6.07 -0.23 -11.59
N MET A 57 -4.75 0.03 -11.49
CA MET A 57 -4.20 1.37 -11.59
C MET A 57 -4.40 1.99 -12.96
N GLN A 58 -4.29 1.20 -14.03
CA GLN A 58 -4.48 1.68 -15.41
C GLN A 58 -5.95 1.93 -15.74
N SER A 59 -6.83 1.03 -15.33
CA SER A 59 -8.27 1.10 -15.67
C SER A 59 -9.06 2.02 -14.74
N GLY A 60 -8.66 2.13 -13.47
CA GLY A 60 -9.40 2.82 -12.43
C GLY A 60 -10.81 2.23 -12.17
N ARG A 61 -11.06 1.02 -12.66
CA ARG A 61 -12.34 0.33 -12.59
C ARG A 61 -12.80 0.05 -11.15
N PHE A 62 -11.82 -0.17 -10.26
CA PHE A 62 -12.10 -0.45 -8.85
C PHE A 62 -12.77 0.71 -8.11
N LEU A 63 -12.51 1.97 -8.48
CA LEU A 63 -13.02 3.14 -7.76
C LEU A 63 -14.56 3.17 -7.68
N PRO A 64 -15.32 3.05 -8.77
CA PRO A 64 -16.79 2.98 -8.67
C PRO A 64 -17.28 1.75 -7.92
N VAL A 65 -16.56 0.64 -7.92
CA VAL A 65 -16.88 -0.56 -7.12
C VAL A 65 -16.70 -0.26 -5.64
N LEU A 66 -15.56 0.31 -5.25
CA LEU A 66 -15.26 0.72 -3.88
C LEU A 66 -16.28 1.75 -3.36
N HIS A 67 -16.56 2.79 -4.13
CA HIS A 67 -17.52 3.82 -3.73
C HIS A 67 -18.92 3.24 -3.53
N ARG A 68 -19.35 2.29 -4.36
CA ARG A 68 -20.62 1.61 -4.20
C ARG A 68 -20.63 0.73 -2.95
N ALA A 69 -19.54 0.03 -2.67
CA ALA A 69 -19.43 -0.81 -1.49
C ALA A 69 -19.41 0.00 -0.18
N LEU A 70 -18.83 1.20 -0.20
CA LEU A 70 -18.84 2.12 0.94
C LEU A 70 -20.16 2.88 1.09
N ALA A 71 -20.99 2.93 0.03
CA ALA A 71 -22.23 3.68 0.06
C ALA A 71 -23.21 3.10 1.12
N GLY A 72 -23.66 3.97 2.03
CA GLY A 72 -24.54 3.59 3.13
C GLY A 72 -23.84 3.03 4.37
N THR A 73 -22.50 2.86 4.32
CA THR A 73 -21.68 2.65 5.52
C THR A 73 -21.28 4.00 6.10
N GLY A 74 -20.91 4.00 7.39
CA GLY A 74 -20.32 5.18 8.02
C GLY A 74 -18.82 5.33 7.77
N VAL A 75 -18.17 4.41 7.04
CA VAL A 75 -16.73 4.40 6.78
C VAL A 75 -16.32 5.63 5.96
N GLN A 76 -15.27 6.31 6.40
CA GLN A 76 -14.73 7.45 5.66
C GLN A 76 -13.76 6.97 4.59
N PRO A 77 -13.73 7.60 3.39
CA PRO A 77 -12.75 7.24 2.36
C PRO A 77 -11.30 7.28 2.84
N SER A 78 -10.96 8.21 3.74
CA SER A 78 -9.61 8.32 4.34
C SER A 78 -9.20 7.12 5.20
N GLN A 79 -10.14 6.28 5.59
CA GLN A 79 -9.86 5.03 6.30
C GLN A 79 -9.55 3.86 5.36
N ILE A 80 -9.73 4.04 4.05
CA ILE A 80 -9.38 3.04 3.04
C ILE A 80 -8.17 3.55 2.26
N TRP A 81 -7.02 2.97 2.57
CA TRP A 81 -5.78 3.26 1.87
C TRP A 81 -5.67 2.36 0.63
N LEU A 82 -5.10 2.89 -0.42
CA LEU A 82 -4.90 2.19 -1.69
C LEU A 82 -3.42 1.99 -1.90
N GLU A 83 -2.99 0.75 -1.94
CA GLU A 83 -1.58 0.38 -2.07
C GLU A 83 -1.30 -0.17 -3.46
N ALA A 84 -0.25 0.29 -4.08
CA ALA A 84 0.23 -0.24 -5.34
C ALA A 84 1.76 -0.31 -5.33
N THR A 85 2.29 -1.40 -5.87
CA THR A 85 3.73 -1.57 -6.02
C THR A 85 4.30 -0.65 -7.11
N GLU A 86 5.61 -0.46 -7.11
CA GLU A 86 6.31 0.32 -8.16
C GLU A 86 5.90 -0.10 -9.58
N ARG A 87 5.66 -1.40 -9.81
CA ARG A 87 5.21 -1.93 -11.10
C ARG A 87 3.84 -1.43 -11.52
N GLY A 88 2.96 -1.14 -10.56
CA GLY A 88 1.65 -0.54 -10.82
C GLY A 88 1.73 0.82 -11.50
N PHE A 89 2.86 1.49 -11.38
CA PHE A 89 3.11 2.84 -11.92
C PHE A 89 3.90 2.86 -13.24
N MET A 90 4.17 1.70 -13.88
CA MET A 90 4.91 1.64 -15.14
C MET A 90 4.25 2.45 -16.29
N HIS A 91 2.93 2.64 -16.23
CA HIS A 91 2.17 3.51 -17.14
C HIS A 91 1.75 4.79 -16.39
N ALA A 92 2.75 5.62 -16.04
CA ALA A 92 2.63 6.72 -15.10
C ALA A 92 1.46 7.70 -15.40
N GLU A 93 1.16 8.00 -16.66
CA GLU A 93 0.07 8.93 -17.01
C GLU A 93 -1.30 8.36 -16.64
N GLN A 94 -1.58 7.11 -16.98
CA GLN A 94 -2.86 6.46 -16.68
C GLN A 94 -3.03 6.22 -15.18
N ALA A 95 -1.97 5.73 -14.52
CA ALA A 95 -1.95 5.57 -13.08
C ALA A 95 -2.18 6.92 -12.37
N ARG A 96 -1.53 7.99 -12.82
CA ARG A 96 -1.66 9.32 -12.23
C ARG A 96 -3.11 9.83 -12.23
N ASP A 97 -3.83 9.65 -13.33
CA ASP A 97 -5.25 10.06 -13.40
C ASP A 97 -6.11 9.27 -12.38
N THR A 98 -5.91 7.96 -12.32
CA THR A 98 -6.59 7.09 -11.34
C THR A 98 -6.29 7.52 -9.90
N LEU A 99 -5.02 7.81 -9.59
CA LEU A 99 -4.61 8.28 -8.26
C LEU A 99 -5.22 9.63 -7.90
N LEU A 100 -5.24 10.57 -8.83
CA LEU A 100 -5.88 11.88 -8.62
C LEU A 100 -7.37 11.73 -8.32
N ARG A 101 -8.06 10.84 -9.02
CA ARG A 101 -9.47 10.53 -8.76
C ARG A 101 -9.68 9.89 -7.40
N ALA A 102 -8.83 8.95 -7.01
CA ALA A 102 -8.86 8.30 -5.69
C ALA A 102 -8.66 9.32 -4.56
N ARG A 103 -7.64 10.17 -4.66
CA ARG A 103 -7.39 11.22 -3.69
C ARG A 103 -8.50 12.27 -3.65
N SER A 104 -9.05 12.65 -4.80
CA SER A 104 -10.20 13.57 -4.85
C SER A 104 -11.44 12.99 -4.19
N ALA A 105 -11.57 11.67 -4.13
CA ALA A 105 -12.63 10.98 -3.40
C ALA A 105 -12.31 10.85 -1.88
N GLY A 106 -11.10 11.22 -1.44
CA GLY A 106 -10.67 11.22 -0.04
C GLY A 106 -9.87 9.99 0.39
N HIS A 107 -9.54 9.07 -0.54
CA HIS A 107 -8.65 7.94 -0.23
C HIS A 107 -7.20 8.40 -0.16
N LEU A 108 -6.40 7.74 0.68
CA LEU A 108 -4.96 7.90 0.69
C LEU A 108 -4.31 6.84 -0.21
N VAL A 109 -3.21 7.22 -0.85
CA VAL A 109 -2.48 6.36 -1.78
C VAL A 109 -1.08 6.12 -1.25
N ALA A 110 -0.70 4.86 -1.13
CA ALA A 110 0.62 4.42 -0.72
C ALA A 110 1.36 3.71 -1.85
N ILE A 111 2.65 4.01 -2.00
CA ILE A 111 3.54 3.17 -2.79
C ILE A 111 4.08 2.05 -1.94
N ASP A 112 3.94 0.82 -2.42
CA ASP A 112 4.34 -0.40 -1.74
C ASP A 112 5.66 -0.97 -2.28
N ASP A 113 6.36 -1.79 -1.47
CA ASP A 113 7.63 -2.45 -1.80
C ASP A 113 8.73 -1.48 -2.27
N PHE A 114 8.73 -0.24 -1.77
CA PHE A 114 9.66 0.78 -2.25
C PHE A 114 11.13 0.40 -2.05
N GLY A 115 11.90 0.52 -3.15
CA GLY A 115 13.33 0.26 -3.17
C GLY A 115 13.72 -1.15 -3.62
N THR A 116 12.75 -2.04 -3.89
CA THR A 116 13.02 -3.40 -4.40
C THR A 116 13.07 -3.45 -5.94
N GLY A 117 12.66 -2.40 -6.62
CA GLY A 117 12.52 -2.31 -8.06
C GLY A 117 13.32 -1.18 -8.73
N TYR A 118 12.78 -0.64 -9.79
CA TYR A 118 13.36 0.43 -10.61
C TYR A 118 12.83 1.82 -10.24
N SER A 119 12.51 2.07 -8.98
CA SER A 119 12.00 3.38 -8.58
C SER A 119 12.99 4.49 -8.90
N SER A 120 12.58 5.37 -9.78
CA SER A 120 13.27 6.64 -9.93
C SER A 120 12.65 7.68 -8.99
N LEU A 121 13.48 8.51 -8.39
CA LEU A 121 13.02 9.63 -7.56
C LEU A 121 12.02 10.51 -8.35
N SER A 122 12.23 10.66 -9.66
CA SER A 122 11.33 11.38 -10.56
C SER A 122 9.93 10.77 -10.64
N LEU A 123 9.79 9.45 -10.46
CA LEU A 123 8.49 8.80 -10.40
C LEU A 123 7.74 9.20 -9.13
N LEU A 124 8.40 9.16 -7.97
CA LEU A 124 7.80 9.58 -6.70
C LEU A 124 7.34 11.04 -6.74
N GLU A 125 8.16 11.95 -7.28
CA GLU A 125 7.82 13.36 -7.41
C GLU A 125 6.63 13.61 -8.37
N SER A 126 6.46 12.76 -9.38
CA SER A 126 5.42 12.91 -10.40
C SER A 126 4.06 12.35 -9.99
N LEU A 127 4.03 11.43 -9.03
CA LEU A 127 2.81 10.74 -8.60
C LEU A 127 2.18 11.43 -7.38
N PRO A 128 0.87 11.55 -7.35
CA PRO A 128 0.14 12.09 -6.20
C PRO A 128 0.00 11.04 -5.10
N LEU A 129 1.10 10.78 -4.38
CA LEU A 129 1.16 9.84 -3.28
C LEU A 129 0.94 10.53 -1.93
N ASP A 130 0.48 9.77 -0.94
CA ASP A 130 0.30 10.20 0.45
C ASP A 130 1.21 9.43 1.40
N ALA A 131 1.60 8.20 1.06
CA ALA A 131 2.44 7.37 1.91
C ALA A 131 3.46 6.57 1.10
N LEU A 132 4.55 6.19 1.78
CA LEU A 132 5.60 5.31 1.29
C LEU A 132 5.78 4.16 2.27
N LYS A 133 5.74 2.92 1.77
CA LYS A 133 5.98 1.71 2.55
C LYS A 133 7.41 1.24 2.33
N ILE A 134 8.16 1.10 3.42
CA ILE A 134 9.54 0.59 3.41
C ILE A 134 9.46 -0.92 3.48
N ASP A 135 9.95 -1.60 2.43
CA ASP A 135 9.94 -3.06 2.35
C ASP A 135 10.70 -3.73 3.50
N LYS A 136 10.20 -4.90 3.90
CA LYS A 136 10.76 -5.72 4.98
C LYS A 136 12.25 -6.05 4.82
N SER A 137 12.76 -6.13 3.58
CA SER A 137 14.18 -6.42 3.32
C SER A 137 15.11 -5.32 3.85
N PHE A 138 14.65 -4.08 3.86
CA PHE A 138 15.38 -2.98 4.48
C PHE A 138 15.22 -3.03 6.00
N VAL A 139 14.00 -3.18 6.51
CA VAL A 139 13.71 -3.20 7.95
C VAL A 139 14.47 -4.32 8.66
N SER A 140 14.55 -5.50 8.06
CA SER A 140 15.31 -6.63 8.61
C SER A 140 16.82 -6.37 8.73
N ALA A 141 17.36 -5.41 7.98
CA ALA A 141 18.76 -5.02 8.04
C ALA A 141 19.11 -4.06 9.21
N ILE A 142 18.11 -3.54 9.92
CA ILE A 142 18.31 -2.66 11.09
C ILE A 142 19.05 -3.43 12.18
N GLY A 143 20.10 -2.81 12.72
CA GLY A 143 20.96 -3.45 13.72
C GLY A 143 22.00 -4.44 13.17
N GLN A 144 21.98 -4.68 11.85
CA GLN A 144 22.95 -5.54 11.18
C GLN A 144 23.99 -4.69 10.44
N ASN A 145 25.25 -5.20 10.35
CA ASN A 145 26.32 -4.56 9.55
C ASN A 145 26.13 -4.85 8.03
N ALA A 146 24.92 -4.65 7.53
CA ALA A 146 24.58 -4.87 6.13
C ALA A 146 24.60 -3.55 5.34
N ALA A 147 24.99 -3.59 4.07
CA ALA A 147 24.96 -2.41 3.20
C ALA A 147 23.57 -1.79 3.11
N THR A 148 22.51 -2.61 3.19
CA THR A 148 21.11 -2.17 3.20
C THR A 148 20.74 -1.33 4.42
N SER A 149 21.40 -1.50 5.56
CA SER A 149 21.15 -0.67 6.76
C SER A 149 21.49 0.81 6.54
N VAL A 150 22.41 1.11 5.63
CA VAL A 150 22.80 2.48 5.28
C VAL A 150 21.72 3.18 4.45
N VAL A 151 20.89 2.41 3.75
CA VAL A 151 19.87 2.96 2.82
C VAL A 151 18.64 3.48 3.55
N ILE A 152 18.26 2.86 4.67
CA ILE A 152 17.02 3.21 5.42
C ILE A 152 16.94 4.70 5.79
N PRO A 153 17.98 5.33 6.40
CA PRO A 153 17.92 6.75 6.72
C PRO A 153 17.68 7.63 5.49
N HIS A 154 18.20 7.22 4.33
CA HIS A 154 18.03 7.98 3.08
C HIS A 154 16.60 7.85 2.55
N ILE A 155 15.99 6.65 2.63
CA ILE A 155 14.57 6.46 2.28
C ILE A 155 13.69 7.30 3.19
N ILE A 156 13.91 7.27 4.50
CA ILE A 156 13.13 8.03 5.49
C ILE A 156 13.26 9.53 5.21
N ASN A 157 14.47 10.05 5.07
CA ASN A 157 14.72 11.47 4.78
C ASN A 157 14.07 11.92 3.47
N MET A 158 14.11 11.09 2.45
CA MET A 158 13.47 11.35 1.16
C MET A 158 11.96 11.42 1.31
N ALA A 159 11.33 10.43 1.96
CA ALA A 159 9.89 10.41 2.18
C ALA A 159 9.43 11.63 3.01
N GLN A 160 10.17 11.99 4.05
CA GLN A 160 9.93 13.22 4.84
C GLN A 160 10.06 14.49 3.99
N GLY A 161 11.08 14.56 3.13
CA GLY A 161 11.26 15.68 2.20
C GLY A 161 10.12 15.84 1.20
N LEU A 162 9.49 14.74 0.82
CA LEU A 162 8.30 14.68 -0.04
C LEU A 162 6.98 14.82 0.75
N GLN A 163 7.05 14.97 2.07
CA GLN A 163 5.88 15.05 2.97
C GLN A 163 4.96 13.81 2.89
N LEU A 164 5.54 12.64 2.67
CA LEU A 164 4.83 11.36 2.67
C LEU A 164 4.80 10.77 4.08
N HIS A 165 3.68 10.17 4.45
CA HIS A 165 3.64 9.26 5.59
C HIS A 165 4.54 8.07 5.35
N ILE A 166 5.12 7.53 6.42
CA ILE A 166 6.06 6.40 6.31
C ILE A 166 5.50 5.21 7.07
N VAL A 167 5.38 4.08 6.36
CA VAL A 167 5.00 2.79 6.91
C VAL A 167 6.21 1.86 6.81
N ALA A 168 6.64 1.24 7.90
CA ALA A 168 7.70 0.23 7.88
C ALA A 168 7.10 -1.16 7.97
N GLU A 169 7.47 -2.04 7.05
CA GLU A 169 7.00 -3.42 7.00
C GLU A 169 7.99 -4.42 7.61
N GLY A 170 7.45 -5.53 8.12
CA GLY A 170 8.26 -6.60 8.66
C GLY A 170 9.03 -6.21 9.93
N VAL A 171 8.42 -5.38 10.78
CA VAL A 171 8.97 -5.05 12.09
C VAL A 171 8.76 -6.24 13.03
N GLU A 172 9.83 -6.91 13.40
CA GLU A 172 9.82 -8.15 14.19
C GLU A 172 10.48 -8.00 15.56
N THR A 173 11.24 -6.91 15.79
CA THR A 173 11.97 -6.71 17.03
C THR A 173 11.73 -5.33 17.65
N GLY A 174 11.84 -5.27 18.98
CA GLY A 174 11.76 -4.00 19.71
C GLY A 174 12.86 -3.01 19.32
N GLU A 175 14.03 -3.48 18.91
CA GLU A 175 15.14 -2.65 18.42
C GLU A 175 14.77 -1.96 17.09
N GLN A 176 14.21 -2.72 16.15
CA GLN A 176 13.70 -2.17 14.89
C GLN A 176 12.62 -1.11 15.14
N ALA A 177 11.64 -1.43 15.98
CA ALA A 177 10.55 -0.52 16.31
C ALA A 177 11.08 0.78 16.96
N GLN A 178 12.06 0.68 17.87
CA GLN A 178 12.65 1.83 18.52
C GLN A 178 13.44 2.70 17.54
N TYR A 179 14.23 2.08 16.67
CA TYR A 179 14.99 2.77 15.64
C TYR A 179 14.05 3.55 14.70
N LEU A 180 13.06 2.88 14.13
CA LEU A 180 12.10 3.47 13.19
C LEU A 180 11.34 4.63 13.84
N ARG A 181 10.85 4.45 15.06
CA ARG A 181 10.20 5.53 15.82
C ARG A 181 11.12 6.74 16.03
N SER A 182 12.38 6.51 16.41
CA SER A 182 13.36 7.59 16.61
C SER A 182 13.71 8.31 15.30
N ALA A 183 13.58 7.63 14.16
CA ALA A 183 13.78 8.19 12.83
C ALA A 183 12.53 8.92 12.27
N GLY A 184 11.41 8.92 13.01
CA GLY A 184 10.19 9.63 12.63
C GLY A 184 9.25 8.84 11.70
N VAL A 185 9.35 7.50 11.72
CA VAL A 185 8.39 6.63 11.04
C VAL A 185 7.10 6.58 11.85
N GLU A 186 5.96 6.84 11.21
CA GLU A 186 4.67 6.98 11.88
C GLU A 186 3.94 5.66 12.07
N PHE A 187 4.05 4.76 11.09
CA PHE A 187 3.35 3.48 11.09
C PHE A 187 4.32 2.31 10.97
N ALA A 188 3.99 1.20 11.61
CA ALA A 188 4.76 -0.03 11.54
C ALA A 188 3.83 -1.23 11.41
N GLN A 189 4.19 -2.19 10.58
CA GLN A 189 3.50 -3.45 10.37
C GLN A 189 4.49 -4.60 10.59
N GLY A 190 4.10 -5.62 11.34
CA GLY A 190 4.93 -6.79 11.64
C GLY A 190 4.34 -7.65 12.76
N TRP A 191 5.17 -8.50 13.34
CA TRP A 191 4.80 -9.46 14.40
C TRP A 191 5.31 -9.03 15.77
#